data_090fc448d8e058b2b9d6422c67ce0600
#
_entry.id   090fc448d8e058b2b9d6422c67ce0600
#
_cell.length_a   1.000
_cell.length_b   1.000
_cell.length_c   1.000
_cell.angle_alpha   90.00
_cell.angle_beta   90.00
_cell.angle_gamma   90.00
#
_symmetry.space_group_name_H-M   'P 1'
#
loop_
_entity.id
_entity.type
_entity.pdbx_description
1 polymer ?
#
loop_
_entity_poly.entity_id
_entity_poly.type
_entity_poly.pdbx_seq_one_letter_code
_entity_poly.pdbx_strand_id
1 'polypeptide(L)'
;MSDGFDPTRLTQARRLAEMTKKDVAHALGVTPAAVGQYETGVSRPRPDLIPRLAEVLGVPATFFLAGRPANRLDSSMAHFRSLRSTPKSQRERALAFAEQVWELTYALERRIQLPLVNLPGFAGGEVHPGAELPTDPAEAARELRRRWGMGEGPVTHLVRRMESHGIVVVMPPASDPSAATVDAFSTRAARPLVVLTANRADDVYRHRFTAAHELGHLVLHGDATGDSRQEKEADAFAAEFLTPQDSILPHLPKRMDLARLAELRQIWGVSIHSLVYRCRELGLISDATTSRAYQRLRALDGQPGFIPESVSSYSGEQPSLLRQAFELACKEADLSVATLAHELAWTPQRVRELLDVREQRPVLRLVQ
;
A
#
# COMPACT_ATOMS: atom_id res chain seq x y z
N MET A 1 -26.47 -3.81 23.76
CA MET A 1 -26.10 -4.08 22.37
C MET A 1 -26.75 -3.00 21.53
N SER A 2 -26.00 -2.11 20.93
CA SER A 2 -26.58 -1.01 20.13
C SER A 2 -27.19 -1.60 18.86
N ASP A 3 -28.49 -1.62 18.82
CA ASP A 3 -29.33 -2.07 17.71
C ASP A 3 -29.28 -1.08 16.53
N GLY A 4 -28.07 -0.68 16.12
CA GLY A 4 -27.88 0.42 15.22
C GLY A 4 -27.24 0.01 13.88
N PHE A 5 -28.00 0.13 12.79
CA PHE A 5 -27.43 0.15 11.44
C PHE A 5 -26.48 1.35 11.28
N ASP A 6 -25.25 1.10 10.77
CA ASP A 6 -24.24 2.12 10.50
C ASP A 6 -24.22 2.46 9.00
N PRO A 7 -24.66 3.66 8.61
CA PRO A 7 -24.66 4.09 7.21
C PRO A 7 -23.28 4.08 6.57
N THR A 8 -22.23 4.29 7.35
CA THR A 8 -20.87 4.35 6.84
C THR A 8 -20.38 2.98 6.39
N ARG A 9 -20.86 1.92 7.05
CA ARG A 9 -20.56 0.53 6.69
C ARG A 9 -21.20 0.11 5.39
N LEU A 10 -22.41 0.59 5.11
CA LEU A 10 -23.04 0.37 3.81
C LEU A 10 -22.22 1.01 2.68
N THR A 11 -21.78 2.26 2.88
CA THR A 11 -20.91 2.95 1.93
C THR A 11 -19.60 2.19 1.70
N GLN A 12 -18.96 1.73 2.77
CA GLN A 12 -17.70 0.97 2.70
C GLN A 12 -17.89 -0.36 1.95
N ALA A 13 -18.92 -1.16 2.31
CA ALA A 13 -19.20 -2.43 1.65
C ALA A 13 -19.50 -2.26 0.14
N ARG A 14 -20.31 -1.25 -0.21
CA ARG A 14 -20.63 -0.95 -1.61
C ARG A 14 -19.39 -0.55 -2.41
N ARG A 15 -18.52 0.27 -1.82
CA ARG A 15 -17.25 0.68 -2.46
C ARG A 15 -16.31 -0.50 -2.65
N LEU A 16 -16.18 -1.39 -1.67
CA LEU A 16 -15.41 -2.62 -1.78
C LEU A 16 -15.93 -3.56 -2.87
N ALA A 17 -17.26 -3.64 -3.01
CA ALA A 17 -17.90 -4.43 -4.06
C ALA A 17 -17.90 -3.74 -5.45
N GLU A 18 -17.33 -2.53 -5.58
CA GLU A 18 -17.35 -1.71 -6.81
C GLU A 18 -18.75 -1.45 -7.39
N MET A 19 -19.78 -1.52 -6.55
CA MET A 19 -21.15 -1.30 -6.97
C MET A 19 -21.55 0.17 -6.90
N THR A 20 -22.32 0.63 -7.88
CA THR A 20 -22.98 1.93 -7.80
C THR A 20 -24.23 1.83 -6.91
N LYS A 21 -24.75 2.98 -6.46
CA LYS A 21 -26.03 3.00 -5.74
C LYS A 21 -27.18 2.43 -6.60
N LYS A 22 -27.09 2.55 -7.91
CA LYS A 22 -28.06 1.98 -8.85
C LYS A 22 -28.00 0.46 -8.87
N ASP A 23 -26.79 -0.12 -8.86
CA ASP A 23 -26.61 -1.58 -8.87
C ASP A 23 -27.16 -2.21 -7.58
N VAL A 24 -26.84 -1.62 -6.42
CA VAL A 24 -27.37 -2.05 -5.12
C VAL A 24 -28.88 -1.91 -5.08
N ALA A 25 -29.43 -0.80 -5.56
CA ALA A 25 -30.85 -0.56 -5.61
C ALA A 25 -31.58 -1.59 -6.46
N HIS A 26 -31.02 -1.90 -7.64
CA HIS A 26 -31.57 -2.93 -8.54
C HIS A 26 -31.58 -4.31 -7.86
N ALA A 27 -30.46 -4.70 -7.25
CA ALA A 27 -30.35 -5.99 -6.55
C ALA A 27 -31.32 -6.14 -5.38
N LEU A 28 -31.68 -5.04 -4.72
CA LEU A 28 -32.58 -5.04 -3.57
C LEU A 28 -34.04 -4.79 -3.92
N GLY A 29 -34.34 -4.35 -5.14
CA GLY A 29 -35.70 -3.94 -5.54
C GLY A 29 -36.15 -2.63 -4.89
N VAL A 30 -35.21 -1.70 -4.65
CA VAL A 30 -35.47 -0.37 -4.11
C VAL A 30 -35.03 0.73 -5.09
N THR A 31 -35.26 1.99 -4.77
CA THR A 31 -34.78 3.09 -5.61
C THR A 31 -33.31 3.49 -5.28
N PRO A 32 -32.53 4.01 -6.24
CA PRO A 32 -31.20 4.54 -5.97
C PRO A 32 -31.18 5.67 -4.91
N ALA A 33 -32.27 6.45 -4.84
CA ALA A 33 -32.48 7.46 -3.84
C ALA A 33 -32.58 6.86 -2.43
N ALA A 34 -33.29 5.73 -2.28
CA ALA A 34 -33.37 5.02 -1.00
C ALA A 34 -32.01 4.54 -0.51
N VAL A 35 -31.17 3.96 -1.42
CA VAL A 35 -29.80 3.58 -1.08
C VAL A 35 -28.99 4.81 -0.64
N GLY A 36 -29.15 5.95 -1.33
CA GLY A 36 -28.52 7.22 -0.93
C GLY A 36 -28.93 7.67 0.47
N GLN A 37 -30.22 7.56 0.83
CA GLN A 37 -30.73 7.89 2.15
C GLN A 37 -30.21 6.92 3.23
N TYR A 38 -30.04 5.64 2.91
CA TYR A 38 -29.42 4.66 3.82
C TYR A 38 -27.95 5.01 4.10
N GLU A 39 -27.19 5.41 3.07
CA GLU A 39 -25.77 5.79 3.22
C GLU A 39 -25.55 7.12 3.96
N THR A 40 -26.55 8.01 3.94
CA THR A 40 -26.49 9.30 4.66
C THR A 40 -27.15 9.21 6.05
N GLY A 41 -27.77 8.08 6.39
CA GLY A 41 -28.48 7.92 7.67
C GLY A 41 -29.82 8.62 7.75
N VAL A 42 -30.30 9.22 6.66
CA VAL A 42 -31.62 9.88 6.60
C VAL A 42 -32.76 8.86 6.79
N SER A 43 -32.58 7.66 6.26
CA SER A 43 -33.46 6.53 6.52
C SER A 43 -32.65 5.26 6.77
N ARG A 44 -33.30 4.21 7.30
CA ARG A 44 -32.68 2.91 7.55
C ARG A 44 -33.30 1.86 6.65
N PRO A 45 -32.51 0.88 6.16
CA PRO A 45 -33.05 -0.29 5.51
C PRO A 45 -34.02 -1.02 6.47
N ARG A 46 -35.10 -1.58 5.94
CA ARG A 46 -35.96 -2.47 6.73
C ARG A 46 -35.15 -3.71 7.17
N PRO A 47 -35.45 -4.29 8.34
CA PRO A 47 -34.71 -5.45 8.87
C PRO A 47 -34.62 -6.63 7.88
N ASP A 48 -35.65 -6.85 7.07
CA ASP A 48 -35.71 -7.90 6.06
C ASP A 48 -34.73 -7.67 4.86
N LEU A 49 -34.31 -6.42 4.65
CA LEU A 49 -33.32 -6.08 3.62
C LEU A 49 -31.86 -6.28 4.05
N ILE A 50 -31.57 -6.33 5.35
CA ILE A 50 -30.18 -6.45 5.86
C ILE A 50 -29.51 -7.75 5.39
N PRO A 51 -30.14 -8.95 5.51
CA PRO A 51 -29.52 -10.18 5.00
C PRO A 51 -29.26 -10.12 3.48
N ARG A 52 -30.16 -9.51 2.72
CA ARG A 52 -30.04 -9.37 1.28
C ARG A 52 -28.93 -8.37 0.89
N LEU A 53 -28.81 -7.27 1.63
CA LEU A 53 -27.66 -6.36 1.52
C LEU A 53 -26.32 -7.09 1.77
N ALA A 54 -26.27 -7.91 2.80
CA ALA A 54 -25.10 -8.69 3.16
C ALA A 54 -24.69 -9.65 2.04
N GLU A 55 -25.65 -10.36 1.47
CA GLU A 55 -25.43 -11.28 0.36
C GLU A 55 -24.94 -10.55 -0.90
N VAL A 56 -25.62 -9.47 -1.31
CA VAL A 56 -25.27 -8.66 -2.49
C VAL A 56 -23.88 -8.05 -2.39
N LEU A 57 -23.49 -7.60 -1.19
CA LEU A 57 -22.21 -6.92 -0.95
C LEU A 57 -21.09 -7.86 -0.47
N GLY A 58 -21.38 -9.17 -0.32
CA GLY A 58 -20.39 -10.17 0.07
C GLY A 58 -19.82 -10.00 1.49
N VAL A 59 -20.63 -9.46 2.42
CA VAL A 59 -20.23 -9.23 3.81
C VAL A 59 -21.22 -9.90 4.78
N PRO A 60 -20.82 -10.25 6.01
CA PRO A 60 -21.78 -10.70 7.03
C PRO A 60 -22.80 -9.61 7.37
N ALA A 61 -24.03 -9.98 7.72
CA ALA A 61 -25.07 -9.03 8.12
C ALA A 61 -24.63 -8.15 9.33
N THR A 62 -23.82 -8.71 10.22
CA THR A 62 -23.21 -8.01 11.35
C THR A 62 -22.25 -6.89 10.93
N PHE A 63 -21.78 -6.89 9.67
CA PHE A 63 -20.92 -5.84 9.14
C PHE A 63 -21.58 -4.46 9.22
N PHE A 64 -22.87 -4.39 9.08
CA PHE A 64 -23.62 -3.13 9.11
C PHE A 64 -23.96 -2.61 10.51
N LEU A 65 -23.57 -3.32 11.56
CA LEU A 65 -23.84 -2.88 12.92
C LEU A 65 -22.85 -1.79 13.38
N ALA A 66 -23.36 -0.82 14.12
CA ALA A 66 -22.57 0.22 14.75
C ALA A 66 -21.65 -0.31 15.85
N GLY A 67 -20.65 0.49 16.25
CA GLY A 67 -19.79 0.22 17.41
C GLY A 67 -18.43 -0.39 17.07
N ARG A 68 -18.08 -0.53 15.78
CA ARG A 68 -16.73 -0.87 15.37
C ARG A 68 -15.91 0.40 15.16
N PRO A 69 -14.59 0.36 15.41
CA PRO A 69 -13.74 1.50 15.10
C PRO A 69 -13.82 1.77 13.59
N ALA A 70 -14.31 2.92 13.22
CA ALA A 70 -14.41 3.35 11.85
C ALA A 70 -13.88 4.77 11.76
N ASN A 71 -12.67 4.91 11.23
CA ASN A 71 -12.21 6.20 10.76
C ASN A 71 -12.39 6.21 9.24
N ARG A 72 -13.20 7.14 8.76
CA ARG A 72 -13.33 7.38 7.32
C ARG A 72 -12.07 8.05 6.82
N LEU A 73 -11.50 7.47 5.78
CA LEU A 73 -10.48 8.15 5.00
C LEU A 73 -11.18 9.03 3.95
N ASP A 74 -10.85 10.30 3.96
CA ASP A 74 -11.19 11.19 2.85
C ASP A 74 -10.17 10.98 1.71
N SER A 75 -10.61 11.21 0.48
CA SER A 75 -9.73 11.17 -0.69
C SER A 75 -8.58 12.18 -0.63
N SER A 76 -8.72 13.26 0.14
CA SER A 76 -7.65 14.22 0.40
C SER A 76 -6.55 13.69 1.32
N MET A 77 -6.81 12.61 2.06
CA MET A 77 -5.84 12.01 2.99
C MET A 77 -4.97 10.93 2.34
N ALA A 78 -5.19 10.61 1.07
CA ALA A 78 -4.46 9.57 0.36
C ALA A 78 -3.76 10.13 -0.88
N HIS A 79 -2.45 9.88 -0.96
CA HIS A 79 -1.63 10.26 -2.11
C HIS A 79 -1.78 9.18 -3.19
N PHE A 80 -2.56 9.46 -4.23
CA PHE A 80 -2.70 8.59 -5.38
C PHE A 80 -1.82 9.08 -6.53
N ARG A 81 -0.86 8.29 -6.97
CA ARG A 81 0.08 8.61 -8.06
C ARG A 81 -0.62 9.03 -9.36
N SER A 82 -1.80 8.53 -9.62
CA SER A 82 -2.55 8.84 -10.85
C SER A 82 -3.96 9.32 -10.58
N LEU A 83 -4.14 10.26 -9.63
CA LEU A 83 -5.45 10.81 -9.27
C LEU A 83 -6.32 11.24 -10.45
N ARG A 84 -5.70 11.73 -11.54
CA ARG A 84 -6.43 12.20 -12.72
C ARG A 84 -6.85 11.10 -13.67
N SER A 85 -6.13 10.00 -13.74
CA SER A 85 -6.39 8.88 -14.66
C SER A 85 -7.17 7.73 -14.04
N THR A 86 -7.14 7.58 -12.71
CA THR A 86 -7.86 6.51 -11.99
C THR A 86 -9.34 6.86 -11.86
N PRO A 87 -10.26 6.00 -12.33
CA PRO A 87 -11.69 6.19 -12.16
C PRO A 87 -12.09 6.41 -10.70
N LYS A 88 -13.13 7.24 -10.49
CA LYS A 88 -13.60 7.56 -9.13
C LYS A 88 -13.96 6.31 -8.32
N SER A 89 -14.61 5.33 -8.93
CA SER A 89 -14.99 4.07 -8.27
C SER A 89 -13.78 3.31 -7.74
N GLN A 90 -12.71 3.25 -8.51
CA GLN A 90 -11.48 2.57 -8.12
C GLN A 90 -10.78 3.28 -6.95
N ARG A 91 -10.76 4.62 -6.96
CA ARG A 91 -10.24 5.40 -5.82
C ARG A 91 -11.05 5.17 -4.55
N GLU A 92 -12.39 5.20 -4.67
CA GLU A 92 -13.30 4.94 -3.55
C GLU A 92 -13.12 3.53 -2.98
N ARG A 93 -12.87 2.54 -3.84
CA ARG A 93 -12.56 1.19 -3.40
C ARG A 93 -11.21 1.10 -2.69
N ALA A 94 -10.16 1.72 -3.25
CA ALA A 94 -8.84 1.75 -2.63
C ALA A 94 -8.88 2.37 -1.21
N LEU A 95 -9.65 3.44 -1.03
CA LEU A 95 -9.89 4.03 0.28
C LEU A 95 -10.63 3.08 1.22
N ALA A 96 -11.67 2.42 0.76
CA ALA A 96 -12.41 1.45 1.57
C ALA A 96 -11.54 0.23 1.94
N PHE A 97 -10.61 -0.16 1.06
CA PHE A 97 -9.58 -1.16 1.36
C PHE A 97 -8.63 -0.67 2.46
N ALA A 98 -8.12 0.55 2.37
CA ALA A 98 -7.24 1.15 3.39
C ALA A 98 -7.95 1.27 4.75
N GLU A 99 -9.25 1.59 4.77
CA GLU A 99 -10.07 1.58 5.98
C GLU A 99 -10.12 0.19 6.63
N GLN A 100 -10.24 -0.88 5.83
CA GLN A 100 -10.18 -2.25 6.37
C GLN A 100 -8.80 -2.60 6.92
N VAL A 101 -7.73 -2.24 6.21
CA VAL A 101 -6.36 -2.45 6.73
C VAL A 101 -6.18 -1.75 8.08
N TRP A 102 -6.75 -0.59 8.23
CA TRP A 102 -6.74 0.17 9.47
C TRP A 102 -7.51 -0.50 10.61
N GLU A 103 -8.72 -1.00 10.32
CA GLU A 103 -9.50 -1.76 11.30
C GLU A 103 -8.74 -3.00 11.77
N LEU A 104 -8.12 -3.71 10.83
CA LEU A 104 -7.29 -4.89 11.13
C LEU A 104 -6.08 -4.51 11.98
N THR A 105 -5.36 -3.45 11.61
CA THR A 105 -4.21 -2.96 12.35
C THR A 105 -4.59 -2.61 13.78
N TYR A 106 -5.66 -1.85 13.96
CA TYR A 106 -6.18 -1.48 15.29
C TYR A 106 -6.56 -2.72 16.12
N ALA A 107 -7.23 -3.71 15.54
CA ALA A 107 -7.59 -4.94 16.25
C ALA A 107 -6.35 -5.72 16.71
N LEU A 108 -5.26 -5.70 15.95
CA LEU A 108 -3.98 -6.32 16.34
C LEU A 108 -3.26 -5.48 17.41
N GLU A 109 -3.23 -4.15 17.29
CA GLU A 109 -2.60 -3.24 18.28
C GLU A 109 -3.21 -3.33 19.67
N ARG A 110 -4.45 -3.74 19.79
CA ARG A 110 -5.08 -4.03 21.10
C ARG A 110 -4.46 -5.22 21.83
N ARG A 111 -3.68 -6.04 21.16
CA ARG A 111 -3.10 -7.29 21.67
C ARG A 111 -1.58 -7.32 21.60
N ILE A 112 -1.03 -6.73 20.56
CA ILE A 112 0.39 -6.79 20.24
C ILE A 112 0.91 -5.37 20.02
N GLN A 113 2.04 -5.06 20.62
CA GLN A 113 2.71 -3.79 20.37
C GLN A 113 3.40 -3.83 19.00
N LEU A 114 2.86 -3.08 18.05
CA LEU A 114 3.53 -2.87 16.77
C LEU A 114 4.72 -1.91 16.92
N PRO A 115 5.70 -1.92 15.98
CA PRO A 115 6.80 -0.97 15.98
C PRO A 115 6.29 0.48 16.09
N LEU A 116 6.96 1.29 16.90
CA LEU A 116 6.62 2.71 17.01
C LEU A 116 6.86 3.42 15.67
N VAL A 117 5.98 4.37 15.37
CA VAL A 117 6.13 5.19 14.16
C VAL A 117 7.34 6.10 14.33
N ASN A 118 8.39 5.83 13.57
CA ASN A 118 9.60 6.63 13.48
C ASN A 118 9.68 7.29 12.11
N LEU A 119 8.72 8.17 11.85
CA LEU A 119 8.63 8.95 10.63
C LEU A 119 8.43 10.43 11.01
N PRO A 120 9.21 11.37 10.46
CA PRO A 120 9.05 12.78 10.74
C PRO A 120 7.62 13.27 10.47
N GLY A 121 7.08 14.08 11.40
CA GLY A 121 5.68 14.50 11.36
C GLY A 121 4.66 13.47 11.84
N PHE A 122 5.12 12.27 12.23
CA PHE A 122 4.36 11.25 12.94
C PHE A 122 5.06 10.96 14.25
N ALA A 123 4.53 11.35 15.36
CA ALA A 123 5.06 11.01 16.65
C ALA A 123 3.90 10.81 17.62
N GLY A 124 3.27 9.65 17.59
CA GLY A 124 2.22 9.28 18.53
C GLY A 124 1.15 10.38 18.81
N GLY A 125 0.92 11.26 17.85
CA GLY A 125 0.08 12.46 18.00
C GLY A 125 0.81 13.71 18.52
N GLU A 126 2.08 13.64 18.92
CA GLU A 126 2.88 14.79 19.31
C GLU A 126 3.91 15.15 18.24
N VAL A 127 3.82 16.38 17.72
CA VAL A 127 4.83 16.96 16.84
C VAL A 127 6.02 17.37 17.71
N HIS A 128 7.11 16.65 17.64
CA HIS A 128 8.34 17.06 18.34
C HIS A 128 8.99 18.25 17.63
N PRO A 129 9.25 19.37 18.33
CA PRO A 129 10.05 20.47 17.79
C PRO A 129 11.41 19.94 17.30
N GLY A 130 11.76 20.18 16.02
CA GLY A 130 12.99 19.67 15.41
C GLY A 130 12.84 18.39 14.61
N ALA A 131 11.62 17.85 14.49
CA ALA A 131 11.34 16.65 13.70
C ALA A 131 11.16 16.90 12.20
N GLU A 132 11.13 18.15 11.77
CA GLU A 132 10.95 18.49 10.36
C GLU A 132 12.16 18.03 9.52
N LEU A 133 11.85 17.55 8.34
CA LEU A 133 12.85 17.24 7.31
C LEU A 133 13.07 18.47 6.42
N PRO A 134 14.22 18.54 5.72
CA PRO A 134 14.41 19.51 4.66
C PRO A 134 13.28 19.47 3.65
N THR A 135 12.97 20.61 3.05
CA THR A 135 11.94 20.71 2.00
C THR A 135 12.44 20.23 0.64
N ASP A 136 13.75 20.23 0.44
CA ASP A 136 14.37 19.62 -0.73
C ASP A 136 14.25 18.09 -0.68
N PRO A 137 13.69 17.44 -1.70
CA PRO A 137 13.45 16.00 -1.68
C PRO A 137 14.72 15.15 -1.50
N ALA A 138 15.83 15.54 -2.12
CA ALA A 138 17.08 14.80 -2.01
C ALA A 138 17.71 14.96 -0.61
N GLU A 139 17.68 16.16 -0.05
CA GLU A 139 18.13 16.40 1.32
C GLU A 139 17.26 15.67 2.34
N ALA A 140 15.93 15.66 2.14
CA ALA A 140 14.99 14.92 2.98
C ALA A 140 15.28 13.42 2.95
N ALA A 141 15.58 12.86 1.78
CA ALA A 141 15.94 11.46 1.61
C ALA A 141 17.25 11.10 2.37
N ARG A 142 18.28 11.92 2.23
CA ARG A 142 19.55 11.73 2.97
C ARG A 142 19.35 11.83 4.47
N GLU A 143 18.60 12.82 4.92
CA GLU A 143 18.32 13.02 6.34
C GLU A 143 17.48 11.86 6.92
N LEU A 144 16.48 11.34 6.19
CA LEU A 144 15.72 10.18 6.64
C LEU A 144 16.63 8.95 6.74
N ARG A 145 17.50 8.70 5.76
CA ARG A 145 18.50 7.61 5.84
C ARG A 145 19.36 7.73 7.08
N ARG A 146 19.84 8.93 7.38
CA ARG A 146 20.65 9.20 8.58
C ARG A 146 19.86 8.89 9.86
N ARG A 147 18.61 9.35 9.97
CA ARG A 147 17.73 9.09 11.14
C ARG A 147 17.42 7.60 11.32
N TRP A 148 17.28 6.87 10.23
CA TRP A 148 17.06 5.44 10.26
C TRP A 148 18.35 4.61 10.43
N GLY A 149 19.49 5.26 10.67
CA GLY A 149 20.77 4.58 10.85
C GLY A 149 21.22 3.81 9.61
N MET A 150 20.77 4.24 8.43
CA MET A 150 21.15 3.62 7.16
C MET A 150 22.49 4.20 6.70
N GLY A 151 23.37 3.33 6.20
CA GLY A 151 24.58 3.80 5.52
C GLY A 151 24.28 4.44 4.17
N GLU A 152 25.30 4.90 3.48
CA GLU A 152 25.18 5.54 2.17
C GLU A 152 25.10 4.54 1.00
N GLY A 153 25.29 3.25 1.26
CA GLY A 153 25.25 2.18 0.28
C GLY A 153 23.83 1.76 -0.14
N PRO A 154 23.72 0.64 -0.86
CA PRO A 154 22.43 0.09 -1.29
C PRO A 154 21.47 -0.16 -0.13
N VAL A 155 20.20 0.12 -0.33
CA VAL A 155 19.15 -0.18 0.65
C VAL A 155 18.80 -1.66 0.59
N THR A 156 19.00 -2.37 1.69
CA THR A 156 18.56 -3.76 1.84
C THR A 156 17.18 -3.80 2.48
N HIS A 157 16.29 -4.70 1.99
CA HIS A 157 15.01 -4.99 2.63
C HIS A 157 14.14 -3.74 2.88
N LEU A 158 13.86 -2.96 1.83
CA LEU A 158 13.19 -1.67 1.95
C LEU A 158 11.83 -1.78 2.67
N VAL A 159 10.96 -2.70 2.24
CA VAL A 159 9.63 -2.84 2.85
C VAL A 159 9.76 -3.23 4.33
N ARG A 160 10.63 -4.19 4.65
CA ARG A 160 10.88 -4.56 6.06
C ARG A 160 11.41 -3.38 6.88
N ARG A 161 12.25 -2.51 6.30
CA ARG A 161 12.71 -1.29 6.99
C ARG A 161 11.57 -0.33 7.25
N MET A 162 10.70 -0.11 6.27
CA MET A 162 9.50 0.71 6.47
C MET A 162 8.64 0.15 7.60
N GLU A 163 8.40 -1.15 7.61
CA GLU A 163 7.64 -1.83 8.66
C GLU A 163 8.32 -1.72 10.04
N SER A 164 9.64 -1.85 10.12
CA SER A 164 10.37 -1.70 11.38
C SER A 164 10.35 -0.27 11.94
N HIS A 165 10.07 0.72 11.10
CA HIS A 165 9.84 2.10 11.50
C HIS A 165 8.33 2.45 11.63
N GLY A 166 7.48 1.45 11.80
CA GLY A 166 6.08 1.61 12.15
C GLY A 166 5.15 1.96 11.01
N ILE A 167 5.61 1.89 9.76
CA ILE A 167 4.78 2.07 8.57
C ILE A 167 4.10 0.73 8.27
N VAL A 168 2.78 0.69 8.16
CA VAL A 168 2.07 -0.48 7.68
C VAL A 168 2.19 -0.53 6.16
N VAL A 169 2.71 -1.63 5.64
CA VAL A 169 2.78 -1.87 4.19
C VAL A 169 1.90 -3.06 3.86
N VAL A 170 1.08 -2.94 2.83
CA VAL A 170 0.20 -4.03 2.38
C VAL A 170 0.15 -4.11 0.85
N MET A 171 -0.18 -5.29 0.35
CA MET A 171 -0.53 -5.53 -1.04
C MET A 171 -1.95 -6.08 -1.09
N PRO A 172 -2.84 -5.53 -1.94
CA PRO A 172 -4.14 -6.15 -2.16
C PRO A 172 -3.97 -7.59 -2.64
N PRO A 173 -4.86 -8.51 -2.22
CA PRO A 173 -4.81 -9.89 -2.68
C PRO A 173 -4.85 -9.98 -4.21
N ALA A 174 -4.10 -10.93 -4.79
CA ALA A 174 -4.12 -11.15 -6.25
C ALA A 174 -5.51 -11.56 -6.79
N SER A 175 -6.37 -12.11 -5.93
CA SER A 175 -7.78 -12.39 -6.21
C SER A 175 -8.65 -11.16 -6.29
N ASP A 176 -8.16 -9.99 -5.84
CA ASP A 176 -8.89 -8.73 -5.91
C ASP A 176 -8.78 -8.13 -7.33
N PRO A 177 -9.87 -8.05 -8.11
CA PRO A 177 -9.82 -7.52 -9.48
C PRO A 177 -9.27 -6.10 -9.57
N SER A 178 -9.40 -5.31 -8.50
CA SER A 178 -8.89 -3.94 -8.45
C SER A 178 -7.39 -3.86 -8.15
N ALA A 179 -6.79 -4.94 -7.65
CA ALA A 179 -5.34 -5.01 -7.46
C ALA A 179 -4.59 -4.70 -8.76
N ALA A 180 -5.27 -4.93 -9.90
CA ALA A 180 -4.75 -4.68 -11.25
C ALA A 180 -4.80 -3.21 -11.69
N THR A 181 -5.65 -2.40 -11.09
CA THR A 181 -6.06 -1.10 -11.67
C THR A 181 -5.72 0.11 -10.80
N VAL A 182 -5.49 -0.09 -9.51
CA VAL A 182 -5.06 0.98 -8.60
C VAL A 182 -3.54 0.95 -8.49
N ASP A 183 -2.90 2.03 -8.91
CA ASP A 183 -1.49 2.25 -8.58
C ASP A 183 -1.32 2.33 -7.07
N ALA A 184 -0.08 2.15 -6.60
CA ALA A 184 0.24 2.32 -5.20
C ALA A 184 -0.22 3.69 -4.67
N PHE A 185 -0.50 3.75 -3.40
CA PHE A 185 -0.81 4.99 -2.70
C PHE A 185 -0.43 4.89 -1.22
N SER A 186 -0.27 6.06 -0.60
CA SER A 186 0.00 6.18 0.82
C SER A 186 -1.00 7.08 1.52
N THR A 187 -1.16 6.88 2.83
CA THR A 187 -2.03 7.72 3.66
C THR A 187 -1.40 7.94 5.03
N ARG A 188 -1.57 9.18 5.54
CA ARG A 188 -1.06 9.64 6.84
C ARG A 188 -2.09 9.54 7.97
N ALA A 189 -3.12 8.73 7.85
CA ALA A 189 -4.11 8.53 8.91
C ALA A 189 -3.46 8.15 10.28
N ALA A 190 -4.16 7.57 11.24
CA ALA A 190 -3.65 7.30 12.61
C ALA A 190 -2.28 6.60 12.67
N ARG A 191 -1.99 5.76 11.66
CA ARG A 191 -0.68 5.15 11.42
C ARG A 191 -0.36 5.28 9.94
N PRO A 192 0.87 5.59 9.53
CA PRO A 192 1.22 5.65 8.12
C PRO A 192 0.99 4.29 7.46
N LEU A 193 0.29 4.31 6.35
CA LEU A 193 -0.05 3.13 5.55
C LEU A 193 0.44 3.33 4.12
N VAL A 194 1.07 2.32 3.57
CA VAL A 194 1.42 2.23 2.15
C VAL A 194 0.74 1.02 1.55
N VAL A 195 -0.04 1.23 0.51
CA VAL A 195 -0.65 0.17 -0.29
C VAL A 195 0.12 0.05 -1.58
N LEU A 196 0.76 -1.10 -1.81
CA LEU A 196 1.54 -1.38 -3.02
C LEU A 196 0.71 -2.21 -3.98
N THR A 197 0.90 -2.02 -5.29
CA THR A 197 0.14 -2.77 -6.29
C THR A 197 0.69 -4.19 -6.49
N ALA A 198 -0.21 -5.19 -6.48
CA ALA A 198 0.15 -6.58 -6.74
C ALA A 198 0.57 -6.84 -8.20
N ASN A 199 0.12 -6.01 -9.15
CA ASN A 199 0.41 -6.15 -10.59
C ASN A 199 1.89 -5.98 -10.96
N ARG A 200 2.70 -5.48 -10.05
CA ARG A 200 4.13 -5.27 -10.26
C ARG A 200 4.98 -6.17 -9.37
N ALA A 201 4.36 -7.20 -8.80
CA ALA A 201 5.06 -8.15 -7.94
C ALA A 201 6.04 -9.06 -8.69
N ASP A 202 6.02 -9.07 -10.02
CA ASP A 202 6.98 -9.73 -10.89
C ASP A 202 8.25 -8.89 -11.16
N ASP A 203 8.25 -7.60 -10.79
CA ASP A 203 9.39 -6.69 -10.92
C ASP A 203 9.71 -6.00 -9.58
N VAL A 204 10.57 -6.62 -8.79
CA VAL A 204 10.97 -6.12 -7.47
C VAL A 204 11.61 -4.74 -7.55
N TYR A 205 12.30 -4.40 -8.62
CA TYR A 205 12.98 -3.10 -8.74
C TYR A 205 11.98 -1.96 -8.91
N ARG A 206 10.91 -2.20 -9.66
CA ARG A 206 9.79 -1.25 -9.75
C ARG A 206 9.01 -1.17 -8.45
N HIS A 207 8.76 -2.32 -7.82
CA HIS A 207 8.10 -2.41 -6.51
C HIS A 207 8.85 -1.57 -5.46
N ARG A 208 10.19 -1.71 -5.39
CA ARG A 208 11.04 -0.96 -4.47
C ARG A 208 11.01 0.55 -4.76
N PHE A 209 11.09 0.94 -6.04
CA PHE A 209 10.98 2.35 -6.40
C PHE A 209 9.61 2.91 -6.01
N THR A 210 8.54 2.17 -6.26
CA THR A 210 7.19 2.55 -5.84
C THR A 210 7.08 2.68 -4.32
N ALA A 211 7.62 1.74 -3.55
CA ALA A 211 7.63 1.83 -2.08
C ALA A 211 8.40 3.06 -1.57
N ALA A 212 9.56 3.38 -2.17
CA ALA A 212 10.33 4.58 -1.83
C ALA A 212 9.61 5.88 -2.25
N HIS A 213 8.90 5.86 -3.37
CA HIS A 213 8.07 6.97 -3.84
C HIS A 213 6.92 7.27 -2.85
N GLU A 214 6.20 6.24 -2.42
CA GLU A 214 5.15 6.39 -1.40
C GLU A 214 5.70 6.84 -0.04
N LEU A 215 6.91 6.38 0.32
CA LEU A 215 7.62 6.90 1.48
C LEU A 215 7.92 8.41 1.32
N GLY A 216 8.29 8.84 0.12
CA GLY A 216 8.48 10.26 -0.21
C GLY A 216 7.22 11.09 0.03
N HIS A 217 6.06 10.59 -0.41
CA HIS A 217 4.79 11.26 -0.11
C HIS A 217 4.51 11.36 1.38
N LEU A 218 4.72 10.28 2.14
CA LEU A 218 4.54 10.29 3.59
C LEU A 218 5.45 11.30 4.30
N VAL A 219 6.62 11.55 3.76
CA VAL A 219 7.64 12.41 4.37
C VAL A 219 7.46 13.88 4.00
N LEU A 220 7.23 14.16 2.72
CA LEU A 220 7.26 15.52 2.16
C LEU A 220 5.90 16.21 2.14
N HIS A 221 4.81 15.44 2.02
CA HIS A 221 3.51 15.99 1.70
C HIS A 221 2.51 15.75 2.84
N GLY A 222 2.09 16.81 3.52
CA GLY A 222 1.06 16.75 4.57
C GLY A 222 -0.32 16.43 3.99
N ASP A 223 -0.66 17.12 2.91
CA ASP A 223 -1.94 17.01 2.22
C ASP A 223 -1.75 16.48 0.79
N ALA A 224 -2.66 15.62 0.37
CA ALA A 224 -2.66 15.05 -0.96
C ALA A 224 -3.35 16.01 -1.96
N THR A 225 -2.59 16.88 -2.60
CA THR A 225 -3.15 17.76 -3.64
C THR A 225 -3.23 17.08 -5.00
N GLY A 226 -2.49 15.98 -5.20
CA GLY A 226 -2.42 15.24 -6.46
C GLY A 226 -1.85 16.06 -7.61
N ASP A 227 -1.02 17.05 -7.34
CA ASP A 227 -0.40 17.87 -8.36
C ASP A 227 0.90 17.22 -8.89
N SER A 228 1.29 17.63 -10.11
CA SER A 228 2.47 17.07 -10.78
C SER A 228 3.79 17.46 -10.09
N ARG A 229 3.77 18.43 -9.18
CA ARG A 229 4.93 18.85 -8.42
C ARG A 229 5.21 17.82 -7.30
N GLN A 230 4.19 17.46 -6.52
CA GLN A 230 4.34 16.44 -5.48
C GLN A 230 4.83 15.10 -6.04
N GLU A 231 4.35 14.70 -7.24
CA GLU A 231 4.83 13.51 -7.91
C GLU A 231 6.33 13.57 -8.24
N LYS A 232 6.79 14.70 -8.78
CA LYS A 232 8.21 14.91 -9.08
C LYS A 232 9.08 14.94 -7.83
N GLU A 233 8.59 15.54 -6.77
CA GLU A 233 9.27 15.60 -5.46
C GLU A 233 9.38 14.19 -4.86
N ALA A 234 8.33 13.37 -4.93
CA ALA A 234 8.37 11.98 -4.48
C ALA A 234 9.30 11.10 -5.35
N ASP A 235 9.33 11.31 -6.68
CA ASP A 235 10.27 10.62 -7.57
C ASP A 235 11.74 11.00 -7.25
N ALA A 236 12.02 12.28 -7.00
CA ALA A 236 13.35 12.77 -6.63
C ALA A 236 13.79 12.23 -5.27
N PHE A 237 12.87 12.21 -4.29
CA PHE A 237 13.11 11.58 -3.00
C PHE A 237 13.46 10.09 -3.16
N ALA A 238 12.65 9.33 -3.91
CA ALA A 238 12.85 7.91 -4.12
C ALA A 238 14.19 7.60 -4.82
N ALA A 239 14.56 8.39 -5.82
CA ALA A 239 15.83 8.27 -6.53
C ALA A 239 17.02 8.46 -5.58
N GLU A 240 17.02 9.53 -4.79
CA GLU A 240 18.08 9.80 -3.83
C GLU A 240 18.08 8.81 -2.66
N PHE A 241 16.90 8.42 -2.17
CA PHE A 241 16.78 7.45 -1.09
C PHE A 241 17.37 6.08 -1.47
N LEU A 242 17.11 5.60 -2.69
CA LEU A 242 17.59 4.30 -3.18
C LEU A 242 19.02 4.35 -3.71
N THR A 243 19.42 5.47 -4.31
CA THR A 243 20.72 5.65 -4.98
C THR A 243 21.31 7.01 -4.65
N PRO A 244 21.81 7.23 -3.39
CA PRO A 244 22.40 8.50 -3.00
C PRO A 244 23.48 8.93 -4.00
N GLN A 245 23.43 10.21 -4.41
CA GLN A 245 24.27 10.75 -5.47
C GLN A 245 25.75 10.45 -5.25
N ASP A 246 26.26 10.80 -4.08
CA ASP A 246 27.69 10.69 -3.76
C ASP A 246 28.18 9.24 -3.79
N SER A 247 27.28 8.31 -3.44
CA SER A 247 27.60 6.89 -3.37
C SER A 247 27.48 6.17 -4.71
N ILE A 248 26.47 6.54 -5.53
CA ILE A 248 26.27 5.85 -6.81
C ILE A 248 27.14 6.39 -7.94
N LEU A 249 27.45 7.70 -7.93
CA LEU A 249 28.18 8.38 -8.98
C LEU A 249 29.51 7.69 -9.38
N PRO A 250 30.37 7.23 -8.43
CA PRO A 250 31.60 6.54 -8.77
C PRO A 250 31.41 5.20 -9.52
N HIS A 251 30.24 4.59 -9.40
CA HIS A 251 29.91 3.28 -9.98
C HIS A 251 29.23 3.41 -11.36
N LEU A 252 28.62 4.57 -11.65
CA LEU A 252 27.92 4.80 -12.90
C LEU A 252 28.90 4.89 -14.09
N PRO A 253 28.52 4.31 -15.26
CA PRO A 253 29.38 4.38 -16.43
C PRO A 253 29.39 5.80 -17.02
N LYS A 254 30.60 6.29 -17.38
CA LYS A 254 30.77 7.60 -18.05
C LYS A 254 30.21 7.66 -19.47
N ARG A 255 29.93 6.50 -20.06
CA ARG A 255 29.25 6.32 -21.36
C ARG A 255 28.16 5.28 -21.19
N MET A 256 27.08 5.38 -21.97
CA MET A 256 25.95 4.45 -21.84
C MET A 256 26.41 2.99 -22.07
N ASP A 257 26.35 2.21 -21.01
CA ASP A 257 26.67 0.78 -20.95
C ASP A 257 25.54 0.05 -20.19
N LEU A 258 24.64 -0.57 -20.95
CA LEU A 258 23.48 -1.26 -20.37
C LEU A 258 23.87 -2.54 -19.63
N ALA A 259 24.96 -3.21 -20.02
CA ALA A 259 25.45 -4.40 -19.32
C ALA A 259 25.95 -4.01 -17.91
N ARG A 260 26.74 -2.94 -17.83
CA ARG A 260 27.18 -2.41 -16.55
C ARG A 260 26.02 -1.96 -15.67
N LEU A 261 24.98 -1.34 -16.26
CA LEU A 261 23.78 -0.97 -15.51
C LEU A 261 22.98 -2.19 -15.04
N ALA A 262 23.00 -3.30 -15.79
CA ALA A 262 22.38 -4.56 -15.36
C ALA A 262 23.07 -5.18 -14.13
N GLU A 263 24.42 -5.08 -14.05
CA GLU A 263 25.16 -5.46 -12.84
C GLU A 263 24.80 -4.55 -11.63
N LEU A 264 24.79 -3.23 -11.84
CA LEU A 264 24.46 -2.26 -10.81
C LEU A 264 23.01 -2.41 -10.31
N ARG A 265 22.09 -2.82 -11.16
CA ARG A 265 20.71 -3.14 -10.79
C ARG A 265 20.65 -4.13 -9.62
N GLN A 266 21.41 -5.21 -9.70
CA GLN A 266 21.45 -6.24 -8.67
C GLN A 266 22.05 -5.72 -7.36
N ILE A 267 23.08 -4.90 -7.45
CA ILE A 267 23.76 -4.33 -6.27
C ILE A 267 22.87 -3.31 -5.58
N TRP A 268 22.30 -2.37 -6.33
CA TRP A 268 21.51 -1.26 -5.79
C TRP A 268 20.02 -1.58 -5.61
N GLY A 269 19.55 -2.67 -6.18
CA GLY A 269 18.14 -3.06 -6.11
C GLY A 269 17.20 -2.05 -6.76
N VAL A 270 17.60 -1.47 -7.89
CA VAL A 270 16.82 -0.50 -8.66
C VAL A 270 16.78 -0.89 -10.14
N SER A 271 15.74 -0.47 -10.87
CA SER A 271 15.62 -0.84 -12.29
C SER A 271 16.70 -0.20 -13.16
N ILE A 272 17.03 -0.85 -14.28
CA ILE A 272 17.96 -0.26 -15.28
C ILE A 272 17.39 1.07 -15.79
N HIS A 273 16.07 1.19 -15.92
CA HIS A 273 15.41 2.46 -16.29
C HIS A 273 15.73 3.57 -15.28
N SER A 274 15.64 3.27 -13.97
CA SER A 274 15.99 4.22 -12.91
C SER A 274 17.48 4.61 -12.97
N LEU A 275 18.37 3.66 -13.25
CA LEU A 275 19.81 3.94 -13.41
C LEU A 275 20.12 4.80 -14.64
N VAL A 276 19.45 4.56 -15.76
CA VAL A 276 19.56 5.42 -16.96
C VAL A 276 19.09 6.83 -16.66
N TYR A 277 17.95 6.96 -15.96
CA TYR A 277 17.45 8.26 -15.50
C TYR A 277 18.46 8.95 -14.59
N ARG A 278 19.04 8.22 -13.63
CA ARG A 278 20.04 8.74 -12.70
C ARG A 278 21.31 9.22 -13.41
N CYS A 279 21.79 8.49 -14.44
CA CYS A 279 22.90 8.95 -15.29
C CYS A 279 22.59 10.27 -15.99
N ARG A 280 21.34 10.45 -16.46
CA ARG A 280 20.89 11.71 -17.08
C ARG A 280 20.83 12.85 -16.07
N GLU A 281 20.19 12.61 -14.94
CA GLU A 281 20.02 13.58 -13.85
C GLU A 281 21.36 14.12 -13.34
N LEU A 282 22.34 13.23 -13.21
CA LEU A 282 23.72 13.57 -12.81
C LEU A 282 24.58 14.11 -13.94
N GLY A 283 24.02 14.39 -15.12
CA GLY A 283 24.72 15.01 -16.25
C GLY A 283 25.73 14.11 -16.96
N LEU A 284 25.73 12.78 -16.70
CA LEU A 284 26.65 11.83 -17.34
C LEU A 284 26.29 11.54 -18.79
N ILE A 285 25.01 11.68 -19.15
CA ILE A 285 24.47 11.43 -20.48
C ILE A 285 23.45 12.49 -20.90
N SER A 286 23.33 12.71 -22.22
CA SER A 286 22.35 13.63 -22.78
C SER A 286 20.95 13.01 -22.92
N ASP A 287 19.91 13.86 -23.08
CA ASP A 287 18.53 13.42 -23.35
C ASP A 287 18.42 12.51 -24.60
N ALA A 288 19.17 12.81 -25.64
CA ALA A 288 19.21 11.99 -26.85
C ALA A 288 19.80 10.59 -26.55
N THR A 289 20.81 10.50 -25.71
CA THR A 289 21.40 9.23 -25.29
C THR A 289 20.43 8.45 -24.39
N THR A 290 19.74 9.14 -23.49
CA THR A 290 18.69 8.56 -22.64
C THR A 290 17.57 7.93 -23.48
N SER A 291 17.06 8.66 -24.48
CA SER A 291 16.00 8.16 -25.37
C SER A 291 16.43 6.89 -26.13
N ARG A 292 17.66 6.88 -26.66
CA ARG A 292 18.24 5.69 -27.33
C ARG A 292 18.41 4.52 -26.35
N ALA A 293 18.83 4.79 -25.12
CA ALA A 293 18.97 3.77 -24.10
C ALA A 293 17.63 3.09 -23.80
N TYR A 294 16.56 3.88 -23.62
CA TYR A 294 15.21 3.33 -23.38
C TYR A 294 14.68 2.53 -24.58
N GLN A 295 14.92 2.97 -25.81
CA GLN A 295 14.57 2.17 -27.01
C GLN A 295 15.30 0.82 -27.01
N ARG A 296 16.59 0.84 -26.68
CA ARG A 296 17.40 -0.38 -26.62
C ARG A 296 16.97 -1.31 -25.48
N LEU A 297 16.61 -0.78 -24.32
CA LEU A 297 16.08 -1.57 -23.20
C LEU A 297 14.80 -2.31 -23.57
N ARG A 298 13.90 -1.70 -24.34
CA ARG A 298 12.68 -2.38 -24.82
C ARG A 298 13.02 -3.58 -25.73
N ALA A 299 14.08 -3.49 -26.52
CA ALA A 299 14.53 -4.59 -27.39
C ALA A 299 15.24 -5.71 -26.60
N LEU A 300 15.72 -5.42 -25.39
CA LEU A 300 16.39 -6.38 -24.49
C LEU A 300 15.43 -7.01 -23.47
N ASP A 301 14.17 -6.58 -23.45
CA ASP A 301 13.17 -7.12 -22.55
C ASP A 301 13.01 -8.63 -22.72
N GLY A 302 12.97 -9.36 -21.62
CA GLY A 302 12.94 -10.83 -21.63
C GLY A 302 14.26 -11.55 -21.93
N GLN A 303 15.34 -10.82 -22.22
CA GLN A 303 16.65 -11.45 -22.44
C GLN A 303 17.39 -11.73 -21.12
N PRO A 304 18.30 -12.74 -21.10
CA PRO A 304 19.14 -13.02 -19.94
C PRO A 304 19.85 -11.75 -19.42
N GLY A 305 19.82 -11.51 -18.12
CA GLY A 305 20.37 -10.32 -17.47
C GLY A 305 19.45 -9.10 -17.47
N PHE A 306 18.32 -9.12 -18.20
CA PHE A 306 17.33 -8.05 -18.24
C PHE A 306 15.97 -8.43 -17.66
N ILE A 307 15.76 -9.70 -17.37
CA ILE A 307 14.55 -10.19 -16.67
C ILE A 307 14.57 -9.68 -15.23
N PRO A 308 13.51 -9.04 -14.75
CA PRO A 308 13.41 -8.62 -13.35
C PRO A 308 13.18 -9.83 -12.44
N GLU A 309 13.49 -9.65 -11.15
CA GLU A 309 13.22 -10.65 -10.12
C GLU A 309 11.82 -10.42 -9.52
N SER A 310 11.14 -11.51 -9.12
CA SER A 310 9.87 -11.42 -8.41
C SER A 310 10.07 -10.89 -6.99
N VAL A 311 9.11 -10.10 -6.49
CA VAL A 311 9.06 -9.65 -5.08
C VAL A 311 9.10 -10.85 -4.13
N SER A 312 8.47 -11.97 -4.49
CA SER A 312 8.43 -13.18 -3.65
C SER A 312 9.79 -13.86 -3.48
N SER A 313 10.70 -13.69 -4.42
CA SER A 313 12.06 -14.24 -4.37
C SER A 313 13.08 -13.29 -3.74
N TYR A 314 12.70 -12.01 -3.55
CA TYR A 314 13.59 -10.98 -3.02
C TYR A 314 13.34 -10.74 -1.53
N SER A 315 14.35 -11.04 -0.71
CA SER A 315 14.19 -10.99 0.74
C SER A 315 13.81 -9.60 1.25
N GLY A 316 12.80 -9.55 2.13
CA GLY A 316 12.41 -8.33 2.86
C GLY A 316 11.66 -7.27 2.05
N GLU A 317 11.17 -7.64 0.85
CA GLU A 317 10.34 -6.76 0.02
C GLU A 317 8.86 -7.16 -0.01
N GLN A 318 8.51 -8.32 0.57
CA GLN A 318 7.11 -8.67 0.83
C GLN A 318 6.64 -8.07 2.15
N PRO A 319 5.47 -7.43 2.20
CA PRO A 319 4.84 -7.00 3.44
C PRO A 319 4.64 -8.18 4.39
N SER A 320 4.93 -8.00 5.66
CA SER A 320 4.89 -9.08 6.65
C SER A 320 4.45 -8.67 8.04
N LEU A 321 4.42 -7.36 8.35
CA LEU A 321 4.16 -6.85 9.68
C LEU A 321 2.82 -7.33 10.27
N LEU A 322 1.72 -7.19 9.52
CA LEU A 322 0.39 -7.57 10.02
C LEU A 322 0.27 -9.08 10.19
N ARG A 323 0.87 -9.88 9.29
CA ARG A 323 0.93 -11.34 9.44
C ARG A 323 1.72 -11.75 10.68
N GLN A 324 2.91 -11.19 10.88
CA GLN A 324 3.73 -11.47 12.06
C GLN A 324 3.04 -11.06 13.36
N ALA A 325 2.38 -9.91 13.37
CA ALA A 325 1.58 -9.48 14.52
C ALA A 325 0.42 -10.44 14.81
N PHE A 326 -0.27 -10.92 13.77
CA PHE A 326 -1.32 -11.92 13.92
C PHE A 326 -0.77 -13.24 14.44
N GLU A 327 0.33 -13.76 13.87
CA GLU A 327 0.98 -14.99 14.31
C GLU A 327 1.43 -14.89 15.77
N LEU A 328 1.96 -13.75 16.19
CA LEU A 328 2.33 -13.50 17.58
C LEU A 328 1.08 -13.45 18.48
N ALA A 329 0.01 -12.79 18.04
CA ALA A 329 -1.25 -12.72 18.79
C ALA A 329 -1.93 -14.11 18.90
N CYS A 330 -1.75 -14.99 17.92
CA CYS A 330 -2.21 -16.38 18.04
C CYS A 330 -1.47 -17.14 19.15
N LYS A 331 -0.17 -16.89 19.35
CA LYS A 331 0.64 -17.55 20.37
C LYS A 331 0.40 -17.00 21.78
N GLU A 332 0.36 -15.67 21.89
CA GLU A 332 0.43 -14.98 23.18
C GLU A 332 -0.95 -14.52 23.69
N ALA A 333 -1.94 -14.40 22.82
CA ALA A 333 -3.26 -13.85 23.13
C ALA A 333 -4.43 -14.73 22.65
N ASP A 334 -4.18 -15.99 22.31
CA ASP A 334 -5.17 -16.98 21.85
C ASP A 334 -6.09 -16.46 20.73
N LEU A 335 -5.52 -15.63 19.85
CA LEU A 335 -6.25 -15.08 18.71
C LEU A 335 -6.36 -16.13 17.60
N SER A 336 -7.51 -16.20 16.96
CA SER A 336 -7.73 -17.03 15.77
C SER A 336 -8.30 -16.21 14.62
N VAL A 337 -8.21 -16.73 13.39
CA VAL A 337 -8.89 -16.13 12.23
C VAL A 337 -10.39 -16.00 12.49
N ALA A 338 -11.02 -16.98 13.11
CA ALA A 338 -12.46 -16.98 13.41
C ALA A 338 -12.82 -15.88 14.42
N THR A 339 -12.04 -15.74 15.50
CA THR A 339 -12.23 -14.72 16.54
C THR A 339 -12.07 -13.31 15.94
N LEU A 340 -11.00 -13.11 15.14
CA LEU A 340 -10.74 -11.82 14.50
C LEU A 340 -11.80 -11.47 13.45
N ALA A 341 -12.25 -12.45 12.66
CA ALA A 341 -13.34 -12.28 11.71
C ALA A 341 -14.66 -11.89 12.40
N HIS A 342 -14.97 -12.53 13.52
CA HIS A 342 -16.15 -12.18 14.34
C HIS A 342 -16.04 -10.75 14.89
N GLU A 343 -14.90 -10.36 15.46
CA GLU A 343 -14.66 -9.02 16.01
C GLU A 343 -14.79 -7.93 14.96
N LEU A 344 -14.22 -8.14 13.78
CA LEU A 344 -14.27 -7.21 12.67
C LEU A 344 -15.60 -7.26 11.90
N ALA A 345 -16.43 -8.26 12.18
CA ALA A 345 -17.63 -8.62 11.39
C ALA A 345 -17.28 -8.83 9.90
N TRP A 346 -16.17 -9.50 9.64
CA TRP A 346 -15.71 -9.88 8.30
C TRP A 346 -15.89 -11.38 8.08
N THR A 347 -15.74 -11.80 6.83
CA THR A 347 -15.61 -13.23 6.53
C THR A 347 -14.22 -13.73 6.95
N PRO A 348 -14.08 -14.99 7.42
CA PRO A 348 -12.76 -15.58 7.69
C PRO A 348 -11.82 -15.57 6.49
N GLN A 349 -12.39 -15.68 5.27
CA GLN A 349 -11.64 -15.56 4.03
C GLN A 349 -11.01 -14.17 3.88
N ARG A 350 -11.78 -13.10 4.15
CA ARG A 350 -11.27 -11.73 4.06
C ARG A 350 -10.11 -11.47 5.01
N VAL A 351 -10.18 -11.99 6.23
CA VAL A 351 -9.08 -11.90 7.21
C VAL A 351 -7.83 -12.61 6.68
N ARG A 352 -7.97 -13.84 6.14
CA ARG A 352 -6.83 -14.58 5.57
C ARG A 352 -6.20 -13.84 4.39
N GLU A 353 -7.02 -13.29 3.51
CA GLU A 353 -6.56 -12.53 2.33
C GLU A 353 -5.72 -11.31 2.73
N LEU A 354 -6.18 -10.54 3.71
CA LEU A 354 -5.47 -9.35 4.17
C LEU A 354 -4.18 -9.65 4.95
N LEU A 355 -4.15 -10.79 5.64
CA LEU A 355 -2.98 -11.25 6.40
C LEU A 355 -2.03 -12.09 5.55
N ASP A 356 -2.39 -12.44 4.31
CA ASP A 356 -1.67 -13.43 3.48
C ASP A 356 -1.42 -14.76 4.23
N VAL A 357 -2.45 -15.22 4.95
CA VAL A 357 -2.41 -16.48 5.71
C VAL A 357 -3.19 -17.57 4.96
N ARG A 358 -2.50 -18.63 4.60
CA ARG A 358 -3.10 -19.76 3.90
C ARG A 358 -4.03 -20.56 4.83
N GLU A 359 -5.09 -21.12 4.27
CA GLU A 359 -5.93 -22.04 4.98
C GLU A 359 -5.13 -23.33 5.31
N GLN A 360 -5.09 -23.69 6.59
CA GLN A 360 -4.54 -24.98 6.97
C GLN A 360 -5.52 -26.07 6.54
N ARG A 361 -5.27 -26.69 5.42
CA ARG A 361 -6.03 -27.89 5.01
C ARG A 361 -5.65 -29.05 5.92
N PRO A 362 -6.64 -29.82 6.43
CA PRO A 362 -6.34 -31.00 7.23
C PRO A 362 -5.51 -31.98 6.38
N VAL A 363 -4.41 -32.46 6.96
CA VAL A 363 -3.60 -33.48 6.32
C VAL A 363 -4.36 -34.81 6.45
N LEU A 364 -5.03 -35.23 5.39
CA LEU A 364 -5.68 -36.53 5.32
C LEU A 364 -4.61 -37.59 5.22
N ARG A 365 -4.63 -38.57 6.13
CA ARG A 365 -3.80 -39.80 6.06
C ARG A 365 -4.71 -40.96 5.78
N LEU A 366 -4.29 -41.83 4.86
CA LEU A 366 -4.93 -43.11 4.68
C LEU A 366 -4.76 -43.95 5.97
N VAL A 367 -5.86 -44.44 6.48
CA VAL A 367 -5.84 -45.46 7.55
C VAL A 367 -5.40 -46.79 6.88
N GLN A 368 -4.24 -47.27 7.26
CA GLN A 368 -3.73 -48.59 6.83
C GLN A 368 -4.48 -49.68 7.55
#